data_17ed52cfd0f5c712d54ae917a7806c85
#
_entry.id   17ed52cfd0f5c712d54ae917a7806c85
#
_cell.length_a   1.000
_cell.length_b   1.000
_cell.length_c   1.000
_cell.angle_alpha   90.00
_cell.angle_beta   90.00
_cell.angle_gamma   90.00
#
_symmetry.space_group_name_H-M   'P 1'
#
loop_
_entity.id
_entity.type
_entity.pdbx_description
1 polymer ?
#
loop_
_entity_poly.entity_id
_entity_poly.type
_entity_poly.pdbx_seq_one_letter_code
_entity_poly.pdbx_strand_id
1 'polypeptide(L)'
;MKNSTLFLFLLSTILFACSKKNVDKTVTSPIKKETTKTSSKTNIEIEPKEDFKPILPIIPTVQLLVKIDRTPCYGKCPVFTIELYDDGNVKYNGVAFVDKKGLFTAQVPPEFIKRIQSKALSIKYLSFENKYPIAPVVIADLPITTTFIRIGTKDKQISDNFDAPRDLIDFENWLVHQFDKLDWQKEG
;
A
#
# COMPACT_ATOMS: atom_id res chain seq x y z
N MET A 1 22.26 15.98 -52.97
CA MET A 1 22.57 17.38 -52.61
C MET A 1 22.42 17.49 -51.11
N LYS A 2 23.56 17.88 -50.48
CA LYS A 2 23.75 17.96 -49.04
C LYS A 2 23.04 19.18 -48.47
N ASN A 3 22.34 19.06 -47.33
CA ASN A 3 22.11 20.17 -46.43
C ASN A 3 22.26 19.69 -44.99
N SER A 4 23.47 20.00 -44.49
CA SER A 4 23.88 19.89 -43.11
C SER A 4 23.41 21.15 -42.37
N THR A 5 22.57 21.01 -41.39
CA THR A 5 22.22 22.09 -40.45
C THR A 5 22.74 21.73 -39.05
N LEU A 6 23.84 22.38 -38.75
CA LEU A 6 24.57 22.39 -37.48
C LEU A 6 23.76 23.21 -36.46
N PHE A 7 23.20 22.56 -35.41
CA PHE A 7 22.59 23.27 -34.29
C PHE A 7 23.57 23.36 -33.13
N LEU A 8 23.93 24.60 -32.87
CA LEU A 8 24.87 25.05 -31.84
C LEU A 8 24.21 24.90 -30.46
N PHE A 9 24.78 24.09 -29.57
CA PHE A 9 24.40 23.97 -28.17
C PHE A 9 24.93 25.17 -27.38
N LEU A 10 24.02 25.98 -26.87
CA LEU A 10 24.32 27.01 -25.86
C LEU A 10 24.19 26.37 -24.47
N LEU A 11 25.36 26.20 -23.83
CA LEU A 11 25.51 25.70 -22.47
C LEU A 11 25.28 26.87 -21.49
N SER A 12 24.11 26.92 -20.81
CA SER A 12 23.83 27.89 -19.76
C SER A 12 24.01 27.22 -18.39
N THR A 13 25.15 27.52 -17.74
CA THR A 13 25.43 27.12 -16.36
C THR A 13 24.82 28.12 -15.40
N ILE A 14 23.80 27.71 -14.65
CA ILE A 14 23.27 28.48 -13.52
C ILE A 14 23.84 27.89 -12.22
N LEU A 15 24.76 28.64 -11.63
CA LEU A 15 25.29 28.42 -10.29
C LEU A 15 24.23 28.92 -9.26
N PHE A 16 23.65 28.03 -8.49
CA PHE A 16 22.87 28.40 -7.32
C PHE A 16 23.70 28.23 -6.05
N ALA A 17 24.01 29.37 -5.45
CA ALA A 17 24.78 29.50 -4.23
C ALA A 17 23.99 28.98 -3.01
N CYS A 18 24.68 28.18 -2.19
CA CYS A 18 24.31 27.81 -0.83
C CYS A 18 24.21 29.04 0.08
N SER A 19 23.10 29.17 0.81
CA SER A 19 22.99 30.01 2.00
C SER A 19 22.65 29.16 3.21
N LYS A 20 23.66 28.94 4.07
CA LYS A 20 23.50 28.38 5.42
C LYS A 20 23.03 29.51 6.34
N LYS A 21 21.92 29.32 7.05
CA LYS A 21 21.60 30.10 8.26
C LYS A 21 21.59 29.17 9.47
N ASN A 22 22.63 29.29 10.27
CA ASN A 22 22.70 28.86 11.66
C ASN A 22 21.85 29.82 12.49
N VAL A 23 20.97 29.31 13.33
CA VAL A 23 20.46 30.03 14.49
C VAL A 23 20.61 29.13 15.70
N ASP A 24 21.63 29.48 16.46
CA ASP A 24 21.93 29.04 17.80
C ASP A 24 21.05 29.85 18.78
N LYS A 25 20.34 29.22 19.68
CA LYS A 25 19.84 29.82 20.92
C LYS A 25 19.79 28.80 22.05
N THR A 26 20.89 28.77 22.74
CA THR A 26 21.06 28.36 24.13
C THR A 26 20.18 29.20 25.06
N VAL A 27 19.37 28.58 25.90
CA VAL A 27 18.87 29.19 27.13
C VAL A 27 19.09 28.23 28.29
N THR A 28 19.98 28.70 29.15
CA THR A 28 20.45 28.08 30.38
C THR A 28 19.52 28.47 31.55
N SER A 29 19.13 27.51 32.35
CA SER A 29 18.96 27.45 33.83
C SER A 29 18.49 28.71 34.62
N PRO A 30 18.00 28.59 35.90
CA PRO A 30 18.66 27.86 36.97
C PRO A 30 17.75 27.14 37.99
N ILE A 31 18.44 26.28 38.72
CA ILE A 31 18.11 25.54 39.94
C ILE A 31 17.71 26.48 41.08
N LYS A 32 16.67 26.16 41.84
CA LYS A 32 16.48 26.66 43.18
C LYS A 32 16.25 25.46 44.13
N LYS A 33 17.27 25.21 44.97
CA LYS A 33 17.21 24.42 46.20
C LYS A 33 16.38 25.12 47.24
N GLU A 34 15.50 24.45 47.90
CA GLU A 34 15.17 24.78 49.27
C GLU A 34 14.94 23.52 50.10
N THR A 35 15.74 23.44 51.16
CA THR A 35 15.81 22.41 52.19
C THR A 35 14.93 22.85 53.35
N THR A 36 14.06 22.01 53.90
CA THR A 36 13.77 22.03 55.32
C THR A 36 13.14 20.73 55.79
N LYS A 37 13.75 20.19 56.75
CA LYS A 37 13.69 19.14 57.71
C LYS A 37 12.30 18.82 58.34
N THR A 38 12.19 17.54 58.63
CA THR A 38 11.96 16.91 59.97
C THR A 38 10.57 16.32 60.23
N SER A 39 10.63 15.02 60.43
CA SER A 39 10.09 14.24 61.57
C SER A 39 8.89 13.32 61.35
N SER A 40 9.19 12.08 61.60
CA SER A 40 8.50 11.09 62.43
C SER A 40 7.49 10.14 61.78
N LYS A 41 8.00 8.91 61.63
CA LYS A 41 7.41 7.58 61.95
C LYS A 41 5.93 7.35 61.62
N THR A 42 5.72 6.44 60.70
CA THR A 42 4.97 5.20 60.94
C THR A 42 5.21 4.23 59.77
N ASN A 43 5.77 3.08 60.06
CA ASN A 43 5.87 1.95 59.15
C ASN A 43 4.47 1.46 58.81
N ILE A 44 4.12 1.55 57.53
CA ILE A 44 3.14 0.67 56.89
C ILE A 44 3.84 0.13 55.66
N GLU A 45 4.29 -1.11 55.76
CA GLU A 45 4.76 -1.95 54.69
C GLU A 45 3.52 -2.25 53.80
N ILE A 46 3.40 -1.52 52.71
CA ILE A 46 2.43 -1.83 51.65
C ILE A 46 3.27 -2.47 50.55
N GLU A 47 3.21 -3.81 50.47
CA GLU A 47 3.65 -4.55 49.30
C GLU A 47 3.03 -3.91 48.06
N PRO A 48 3.81 -3.61 47.00
CA PRO A 48 3.26 -3.25 45.72
C PRO A 48 2.56 -4.49 45.15
N LYS A 49 1.23 -4.51 45.13
CA LYS A 49 0.49 -5.40 44.25
C LYS A 49 0.92 -5.07 42.84
N GLU A 50 1.79 -5.90 42.29
CA GLU A 50 1.99 -5.93 40.83
C GLU A 50 0.63 -6.21 40.21
N ASP A 51 0.04 -5.17 39.57
CA ASP A 51 -1.08 -5.32 38.68
C ASP A 51 -0.59 -6.18 37.49
N PHE A 52 -0.79 -7.48 37.61
CA PHE A 52 -0.54 -8.45 36.56
C PHE A 52 -1.58 -8.21 35.46
N LYS A 53 -1.29 -7.21 34.58
CA LYS A 53 -2.07 -7.00 33.38
C LYS A 53 -1.87 -8.24 32.49
N PRO A 54 -2.90 -9.05 32.22
CA PRO A 54 -2.72 -10.24 31.41
C PRO A 54 -2.23 -9.79 30.03
N ILE A 55 -1.03 -10.19 29.67
CA ILE A 55 -0.50 -10.05 28.32
C ILE A 55 -1.28 -11.04 27.48
N LEU A 56 -2.38 -10.59 26.87
CA LEU A 56 -3.08 -11.38 25.88
C LEU A 56 -2.08 -11.70 24.76
N PRO A 57 -1.98 -12.96 24.33
CA PRO A 57 -1.11 -13.30 23.23
C PRO A 57 -1.53 -12.47 22.00
N ILE A 58 -0.58 -11.70 21.47
CA ILE A 58 -0.76 -11.01 20.18
C ILE A 58 -0.78 -12.10 19.12
N ILE A 59 -1.99 -12.54 18.74
CA ILE A 59 -2.16 -13.41 17.57
C ILE A 59 -1.82 -12.55 16.37
N PRO A 60 -0.77 -12.85 15.59
CA PRO A 60 -0.46 -12.10 14.40
C PRO A 60 -1.65 -12.18 13.44
N THR A 61 -2.31 -11.06 13.22
CA THR A 61 -3.43 -10.99 12.28
C THR A 61 -2.84 -10.89 10.88
N VAL A 62 -3.06 -11.91 10.06
CA VAL A 62 -2.67 -11.89 8.64
C VAL A 62 -3.38 -10.74 7.94
N GLN A 63 -2.63 -9.88 7.26
CA GLN A 63 -3.16 -8.67 6.64
C GLN A 63 -3.29 -8.80 5.13
N LEU A 64 -4.42 -8.36 4.59
CA LEU A 64 -4.60 -8.21 3.15
C LEU A 64 -3.69 -7.09 2.62
N LEU A 65 -2.88 -7.41 1.62
CA LEU A 65 -1.98 -6.47 0.94
C LEU A 65 -2.48 -6.06 -0.44
N VAL A 66 -3.04 -7.01 -1.18
CA VAL A 66 -3.52 -6.78 -2.54
C VAL A 66 -4.83 -7.53 -2.73
N LYS A 67 -5.79 -6.87 -3.37
CA LYS A 67 -6.99 -7.52 -3.91
C LYS A 67 -7.25 -6.99 -5.30
N ILE A 68 -7.64 -7.87 -6.21
CA ILE A 68 -8.25 -7.50 -7.47
C ILE A 68 -9.50 -8.34 -7.68
N ASP A 69 -10.59 -7.67 -7.99
CA ASP A 69 -11.91 -8.25 -8.22
C ASP A 69 -12.46 -7.77 -9.54
N ARG A 70 -13.02 -8.67 -10.35
CA ARG A 70 -13.71 -8.33 -11.61
C ARG A 70 -15.12 -8.86 -11.61
N THR A 71 -16.07 -7.95 -11.83
CA THR A 71 -17.50 -8.28 -11.89
C THR A 71 -17.92 -8.77 -13.28
N PRO A 72 -19.11 -9.39 -13.41
CA PRO A 72 -19.70 -9.71 -14.71
C PRO A 72 -19.90 -8.46 -15.58
N CYS A 73 -20.01 -8.68 -16.90
CA CYS A 73 -20.40 -7.71 -17.90
C CYS A 73 -21.54 -8.28 -18.78
N TYR A 74 -22.04 -7.49 -19.71
CA TYR A 74 -22.93 -8.00 -20.77
C TYR A 74 -22.10 -8.75 -21.84
N GLY A 75 -21.68 -9.97 -21.51
CA GLY A 75 -20.87 -10.79 -22.42
C GLY A 75 -19.97 -11.80 -21.71
N LYS A 76 -18.84 -12.12 -22.33
CA LYS A 76 -17.87 -13.11 -21.81
C LYS A 76 -16.69 -12.41 -21.13
N CYS A 77 -16.95 -11.70 -20.03
CA CYS A 77 -15.89 -11.10 -19.24
C CYS A 77 -15.42 -12.06 -18.13
N PRO A 78 -14.11 -12.17 -17.91
CA PRO A 78 -13.59 -12.94 -16.78
C PRO A 78 -14.11 -12.40 -15.44
N VAL A 79 -14.69 -13.27 -14.63
CA VAL A 79 -15.21 -12.96 -13.29
C VAL A 79 -14.39 -13.73 -12.27
N PHE A 80 -13.66 -13.02 -11.43
CA PHE A 80 -12.77 -13.61 -10.43
C PHE A 80 -12.41 -12.64 -9.33
N THR A 81 -11.92 -13.17 -8.22
CA THR A 81 -11.28 -12.43 -7.14
C THR A 81 -9.91 -13.04 -6.86
N ILE A 82 -8.89 -12.19 -6.65
CA ILE A 82 -7.56 -12.58 -6.18
C ILE A 82 -7.23 -11.76 -4.94
N GLU A 83 -6.72 -12.41 -3.91
CA GLU A 83 -6.30 -11.79 -2.65
C GLU A 83 -4.90 -12.26 -2.28
N LEU A 84 -3.99 -11.32 -1.99
CA LEU A 84 -2.63 -11.58 -1.52
C LEU A 84 -2.47 -11.02 -0.11
N TYR A 85 -1.96 -11.85 0.78
CA TYR A 85 -1.74 -11.54 2.18
C TYR A 85 -0.26 -11.34 2.52
N ASP A 86 0.02 -10.75 3.69
CA ASP A 86 1.39 -10.40 4.13
C ASP A 86 2.25 -11.62 4.48
N ASP A 87 1.63 -12.77 4.76
CA ASP A 87 2.29 -14.07 4.92
C ASP A 87 2.67 -14.75 3.60
N GLY A 88 2.40 -14.10 2.45
CA GLY A 88 2.64 -14.61 1.11
C GLY A 88 1.56 -15.54 0.57
N ASN A 89 0.51 -15.84 1.34
CA ASN A 89 -0.62 -16.61 0.83
C ASN A 89 -1.39 -15.81 -0.22
N VAL A 90 -1.74 -16.48 -1.31
CA VAL A 90 -2.59 -15.94 -2.38
C VAL A 90 -3.82 -16.82 -2.52
N LYS A 91 -5.00 -16.20 -2.53
CA LYS A 91 -6.28 -16.87 -2.78
C LYS A 91 -6.85 -16.40 -4.11
N TYR A 92 -7.36 -17.32 -4.89
CA TYR A 92 -8.07 -17.06 -6.13
C TYR A 92 -9.43 -17.71 -6.11
N ASN A 93 -10.45 -16.97 -6.52
CA ASN A 93 -11.79 -17.50 -6.74
C ASN A 93 -12.22 -17.19 -8.17
N GLY A 94 -12.23 -18.19 -9.05
CA GLY A 94 -12.69 -18.07 -10.42
C GLY A 94 -14.16 -18.44 -10.55
N VAL A 95 -14.98 -17.52 -11.06
CA VAL A 95 -16.44 -17.68 -11.13
C VAL A 95 -16.91 -18.01 -12.55
N ALA A 96 -16.60 -17.15 -13.52
CA ALA A 96 -17.07 -17.29 -14.89
C ALA A 96 -16.05 -16.78 -15.91
N PHE A 97 -16.05 -17.40 -17.09
CA PHE A 97 -15.20 -17.03 -18.24
C PHE A 97 -13.70 -16.93 -17.90
N VAL A 98 -13.24 -17.84 -17.04
CA VAL A 98 -11.86 -18.02 -16.60
C VAL A 98 -11.44 -19.46 -16.81
N ASP A 99 -10.13 -19.71 -17.00
CA ASP A 99 -9.57 -21.07 -17.16
C ASP A 99 -9.67 -21.86 -15.87
N LYS A 100 -9.45 -21.21 -14.72
CA LYS A 100 -9.51 -21.81 -13.39
C LYS A 100 -10.84 -21.43 -12.71
N LYS A 101 -11.76 -22.40 -12.61
CA LYS A 101 -13.04 -22.22 -11.91
C LYS A 101 -12.99 -22.83 -10.52
N GLY A 102 -13.49 -22.08 -9.52
CA GLY A 102 -13.49 -22.45 -8.12
C GLY A 102 -12.37 -21.80 -7.33
N LEU A 103 -12.06 -22.39 -6.17
CA LEU A 103 -11.08 -21.88 -5.23
C LEU A 103 -9.70 -22.49 -5.49
N PHE A 104 -8.69 -21.64 -5.50
CA PHE A 104 -7.29 -22.02 -5.63
C PHE A 104 -6.44 -21.19 -4.66
N THR A 105 -5.32 -21.78 -4.24
CA THR A 105 -4.31 -21.10 -3.43
C THR A 105 -2.94 -21.20 -4.08
N ALA A 106 -2.09 -20.25 -3.74
CA ALA A 106 -0.68 -20.26 -4.09
C ALA A 106 0.13 -19.59 -2.98
N GLN A 107 1.44 -19.84 -2.96
CA GLN A 107 2.37 -19.21 -2.04
C GLN A 107 3.39 -18.40 -2.85
N VAL A 108 3.64 -17.15 -2.42
CA VAL A 108 4.62 -16.28 -3.08
C VAL A 108 5.73 -15.85 -2.13
N PRO A 109 6.95 -15.65 -2.63
CA PRO A 109 8.04 -15.12 -1.83
C PRO A 109 7.89 -13.60 -1.57
N PRO A 110 8.55 -13.05 -0.54
CA PRO A 110 8.50 -11.62 -0.21
C PRO A 110 8.87 -10.68 -1.37
N GLU A 111 9.73 -11.13 -2.29
CA GLU A 111 10.14 -10.37 -3.48
C GLU A 111 8.98 -10.13 -4.45
N PHE A 112 8.03 -11.05 -4.52
CA PHE A 112 6.81 -10.87 -5.31
C PHE A 112 5.97 -9.71 -4.76
N ILE A 113 5.76 -9.67 -3.44
CA ILE A 113 5.05 -8.60 -2.73
C ILE A 113 5.73 -7.26 -2.98
N LYS A 114 7.06 -7.19 -2.76
CA LYS A 114 7.86 -5.98 -2.98
C LYS A 114 7.74 -5.47 -4.41
N ARG A 115 7.74 -6.36 -5.41
CA ARG A 115 7.59 -5.99 -6.83
C ARG A 115 6.24 -5.33 -7.10
N ILE A 116 5.14 -5.87 -6.54
CA ILE A 116 3.81 -5.27 -6.70
C ILE A 116 3.75 -3.90 -6.03
N GLN A 117 4.22 -3.78 -4.79
CA GLN A 117 4.24 -2.52 -4.05
C GLN A 117 5.10 -1.46 -4.75
N SER A 118 6.27 -1.84 -5.27
CA SER A 118 7.15 -0.94 -6.04
C SER A 118 6.48 -0.47 -7.32
N LYS A 119 5.77 -1.35 -8.04
CA LYS A 119 5.02 -0.98 -9.25
C LYS A 119 3.89 -0.02 -8.92
N ALA A 120 3.12 -0.27 -7.85
CA ALA A 120 2.06 0.63 -7.38
C ALA A 120 2.61 2.02 -6.97
N LEU A 121 3.76 2.06 -6.30
CA LEU A 121 4.44 3.33 -5.97
C LEU A 121 4.88 4.09 -7.22
N SER A 122 5.42 3.40 -8.23
CA SER A 122 5.92 4.03 -9.46
C SER A 122 4.83 4.76 -10.25
N ILE A 123 3.59 4.27 -10.20
CA ILE A 123 2.42 4.90 -10.84
C ILE A 123 1.67 5.85 -9.89
N LYS A 124 2.17 6.03 -8.65
CA LYS A 124 1.50 6.84 -7.61
C LYS A 124 0.08 6.34 -7.31
N TYR A 125 -0.12 5.01 -7.18
CA TYR A 125 -1.42 4.38 -7.00
C TYR A 125 -2.29 5.04 -5.91
N LEU A 126 -1.69 5.43 -4.78
CA LEU A 126 -2.41 6.06 -3.67
C LEU A 126 -2.95 7.47 -4.01
N SER A 127 -2.54 8.09 -5.12
CA SER A 127 -3.00 9.42 -5.55
C SER A 127 -4.12 9.40 -6.58
N PHE A 128 -4.47 8.24 -7.15
CA PHE A 128 -5.62 8.14 -8.04
C PHE A 128 -6.93 8.40 -7.30
N GLU A 129 -8.02 8.67 -8.02
CA GLU A 129 -9.36 8.74 -7.44
C GLU A 129 -9.82 7.36 -6.94
N ASN A 130 -10.80 7.33 -6.05
CA ASN A 130 -11.31 6.05 -5.52
C ASN A 130 -12.27 5.35 -6.48
N LYS A 131 -12.74 6.07 -7.51
CA LYS A 131 -13.71 5.57 -8.47
C LYS A 131 -13.52 6.21 -9.84
N TYR A 132 -13.67 5.41 -10.88
CA TYR A 132 -13.76 5.84 -12.27
C TYR A 132 -15.03 5.26 -12.92
N PRO A 133 -15.75 6.05 -13.74
CA PRO A 133 -15.50 7.46 -13.99
C PRO A 133 -15.71 8.31 -12.73
N ILE A 134 -15.09 9.50 -12.69
CA ILE A 134 -15.28 10.46 -11.60
C ILE A 134 -16.73 10.96 -11.58
N ALA A 135 -17.35 11.13 -12.74
CA ALA A 135 -18.76 11.44 -12.87
C ALA A 135 -19.63 10.30 -12.29
N PRO A 136 -20.82 10.60 -11.73
CA PRO A 136 -21.70 9.58 -11.15
C PRO A 136 -22.45 8.75 -12.23
N VAL A 137 -21.72 8.27 -13.22
CA VAL A 137 -22.21 7.45 -14.33
C VAL A 137 -21.56 6.07 -14.21
N VAL A 138 -22.34 5.02 -14.44
CA VAL A 138 -21.85 3.63 -14.53
C VAL A 138 -22.45 3.03 -15.79
N ILE A 139 -21.60 2.41 -16.61
CA ILE A 139 -22.07 1.64 -17.77
C ILE A 139 -22.31 0.21 -17.29
N ALA A 140 -23.59 -0.19 -17.17
CA ALA A 140 -23.97 -1.48 -16.65
C ALA A 140 -23.45 -2.67 -17.48
N ASP A 141 -23.20 -2.46 -18.76
CA ASP A 141 -22.73 -3.50 -19.68
C ASP A 141 -21.21 -3.75 -19.58
N LEU A 142 -20.47 -2.89 -18.88
CA LEU A 142 -19.04 -3.05 -18.66
C LEU A 142 -18.76 -3.68 -17.30
N PRO A 143 -17.67 -4.48 -17.17
CA PRO A 143 -17.27 -5.00 -15.88
C PRO A 143 -16.75 -3.87 -15.00
N ILE A 144 -16.82 -4.07 -13.68
CA ILE A 144 -16.11 -3.22 -12.73
C ILE A 144 -14.88 -3.99 -12.28
N THR A 145 -13.71 -3.37 -12.41
CA THR A 145 -12.48 -3.85 -11.78
C THR A 145 -12.31 -3.10 -10.46
N THR A 146 -12.20 -3.83 -9.35
CA THR A 146 -11.88 -3.23 -8.05
C THR A 146 -10.52 -3.69 -7.61
N THR A 147 -9.61 -2.74 -7.41
CA THR A 147 -8.26 -2.99 -6.90
C THR A 147 -8.09 -2.41 -5.50
N PHE A 148 -7.45 -3.18 -4.62
CA PHE A 148 -7.01 -2.74 -3.29
C PHE A 148 -5.52 -2.98 -3.17
N ILE A 149 -4.77 -1.96 -2.74
CA ILE A 149 -3.32 -2.05 -2.51
C ILE A 149 -2.99 -1.44 -1.15
N ARG A 150 -2.22 -2.18 -0.35
CA ARG A 150 -1.63 -1.71 0.91
C ARG A 150 -0.12 -1.57 0.77
N ILE A 151 0.39 -0.40 1.20
CA ILE A 151 1.83 -0.07 1.18
C ILE A 151 2.19 0.50 2.57
N GLY A 152 2.88 -0.28 3.36
CA GLY A 152 3.11 0.05 4.76
C GLY A 152 1.80 0.18 5.54
N THR A 153 1.57 1.33 6.16
CA THR A 153 0.35 1.63 6.94
C THR A 153 -0.76 2.27 6.12
N LYS A 154 -0.52 2.55 4.83
CA LYS A 154 -1.49 3.20 3.95
C LYS A 154 -2.08 2.19 2.98
N ASP A 155 -3.37 2.28 2.77
CA ASP A 155 -4.05 1.49 1.75
C ASP A 155 -5.03 2.34 0.94
N LYS A 156 -5.43 1.79 -0.20
CA LYS A 156 -6.40 2.40 -1.07
C LYS A 156 -7.13 1.34 -1.88
N GLN A 157 -8.43 1.51 -2.01
CA GLN A 157 -9.28 0.79 -2.94
C GLN A 157 -9.72 1.72 -4.06
N ILE A 158 -9.66 1.22 -5.29
CA ILE A 158 -10.11 1.92 -6.50
C ILE A 158 -11.11 1.02 -7.22
N SER A 159 -12.21 1.59 -7.68
CA SER A 159 -13.22 0.93 -8.50
C SER A 159 -13.24 1.55 -9.88
N ASP A 160 -12.89 0.78 -10.91
CA ASP A 160 -12.86 1.20 -12.31
C ASP A 160 -13.94 0.47 -13.12
N ASN A 161 -14.89 1.23 -13.69
CA ASN A 161 -15.85 0.73 -14.69
C ASN A 161 -15.41 1.14 -16.08
N PHE A 162 -15.04 2.42 -16.28
CA PHE A 162 -14.47 2.98 -17.51
C PHE A 162 -13.82 4.35 -17.21
N ASP A 163 -13.07 4.89 -18.18
CA ASP A 163 -12.45 6.23 -18.13
C ASP A 163 -11.39 6.39 -17.03
N ALA A 164 -10.82 5.28 -16.57
CA ALA A 164 -9.66 5.34 -15.66
C ALA A 164 -8.39 5.79 -16.40
N PRO A 165 -7.43 6.44 -15.72
CA PRO A 165 -6.14 6.76 -16.30
C PRO A 165 -5.42 5.53 -16.85
N ARG A 166 -4.72 5.70 -17.96
CA ARG A 166 -4.02 4.61 -18.65
C ARG A 166 -3.06 3.85 -17.72
N ASP A 167 -2.33 4.58 -16.87
CA ASP A 167 -1.40 3.98 -15.91
C ASP A 167 -2.11 3.03 -14.94
N LEU A 168 -3.34 3.32 -14.52
CA LEU A 168 -4.13 2.46 -13.66
C LEU A 168 -4.57 1.20 -14.42
N ILE A 169 -5.13 1.35 -15.62
CA ILE A 169 -5.56 0.22 -16.47
C ILE A 169 -4.39 -0.72 -16.76
N ASP A 170 -3.23 -0.16 -17.13
CA ASP A 170 -2.02 -0.94 -17.41
C ASP A 170 -1.50 -1.65 -16.15
N PHE A 171 -1.60 -1.01 -15.00
CA PHE A 171 -1.26 -1.64 -13.72
C PHE A 171 -2.19 -2.80 -13.37
N GLU A 172 -3.49 -2.65 -13.52
CA GLU A 172 -4.48 -3.69 -13.24
C GLU A 172 -4.28 -4.92 -14.14
N ASN A 173 -4.04 -4.71 -15.42
CA ASN A 173 -3.76 -5.78 -16.37
C ASN A 173 -2.41 -6.46 -16.07
N TRP A 174 -1.38 -5.67 -15.73
CA TRP A 174 -0.09 -6.19 -15.31
C TRP A 174 -0.22 -7.03 -14.03
N LEU A 175 -1.01 -6.57 -13.05
CA LEU A 175 -1.24 -7.26 -11.79
C LEU A 175 -1.86 -8.64 -12.01
N VAL A 176 -2.94 -8.73 -12.81
CA VAL A 176 -3.55 -10.02 -13.20
C VAL A 176 -2.52 -10.93 -13.83
N HIS A 177 -1.72 -10.41 -14.78
CA HIS A 177 -0.68 -11.20 -15.45
C HIS A 177 0.42 -11.69 -14.51
N GLN A 178 0.71 -11.00 -13.39
CA GLN A 178 1.64 -11.53 -12.38
C GLN A 178 1.04 -12.75 -11.65
N PHE A 179 -0.24 -12.67 -11.31
CA PHE A 179 -0.93 -13.77 -10.63
C PHE A 179 -1.17 -14.98 -11.55
N ASP A 180 -1.42 -14.77 -12.84
CA ASP A 180 -1.61 -15.86 -13.79
C ASP A 180 -0.41 -16.81 -13.89
N LYS A 181 0.79 -16.32 -13.55
CA LYS A 181 2.04 -17.08 -13.58
C LYS A 181 2.29 -17.94 -12.35
N LEU A 182 1.43 -17.86 -11.33
CA LEU A 182 1.61 -18.61 -10.10
C LEU A 182 1.28 -20.09 -10.28
N ASP A 183 1.94 -20.91 -9.47
CA ASP A 183 1.63 -22.34 -9.37
C ASP A 183 0.42 -22.54 -8.45
N TRP A 184 -0.76 -22.54 -9.07
CA TRP A 184 -2.03 -22.60 -8.38
C TRP A 184 -2.39 -24.04 -7.99
N GLN A 185 -2.69 -24.23 -6.70
CA GLN A 185 -3.21 -25.47 -6.14
C GLN A 185 -4.72 -25.32 -5.94
N LYS A 186 -5.49 -26.28 -6.50
CA LYS A 186 -6.95 -26.27 -6.32
C LYS A 186 -7.30 -26.68 -4.90
N GLU A 187 -8.18 -25.90 -4.26
CA GLU A 187 -8.78 -26.34 -3.01
C GLU A 187 -9.81 -27.44 -3.28
N GLY A 188 -9.70 -28.54 -2.50
CA GLY A 188 -10.54 -29.74 -2.67
C GLY A 188 -12.00 -29.55 -2.29
#